data_80bd2e8d08376e2eefe07cdd4c4ca444
#
_entry.id   80bd2e8d08376e2eefe07cdd4c4ca444
#
_cell.length_a   1.000
_cell.length_b   1.000
_cell.length_c   1.000
_cell.angle_alpha   90.00
_cell.angle_beta   90.00
_cell.angle_gamma   90.00
#
_symmetry.space_group_name_H-M   'P 1'
#
loop_
_entity.id
_entity.type
_entity.pdbx_description
1 polymer ?
#
loop_
_entity_poly.entity_id
_entity_poly.type
_entity_poly.pdbx_seq_one_letter_code
_entity_poly.pdbx_strand_id
1 'polypeptide(L)'
;MYKDVRIRCSVYIVNLNLYYKNLLSKVNRVISYYKLRLARLPDSNYAISSGFACGAMVSFTPLLGFHFVLAVIFAYLIRGNIIAALIGTVVGNPITFPFIWGLIYKIGSYVTNIKLEKITHEINFDMIVNQTYEIFFPMLVGGVIIAPIVWTITYYIIYSFIASFKKRRNKKNKRLL
;
A
#
# COMPACT_ATOMS: atom_id res chain seq x y z
N MET A 1 39.70 -1.41 -30.81
CA MET A 1 38.84 -0.36 -30.24
C MET A 1 37.33 -0.69 -30.31
N TYR A 2 36.77 -1.21 -31.43
CA TYR A 2 35.32 -1.49 -31.56
C TYR A 2 34.87 -2.76 -30.86
N LYS A 3 35.72 -3.79 -30.67
CA LYS A 3 35.40 -5.04 -29.94
C LYS A 3 35.25 -4.81 -28.43
N ASP A 4 36.05 -3.95 -27.81
CA ASP A 4 36.02 -3.70 -26.36
C ASP A 4 34.72 -2.96 -25.91
N VAL A 5 34.18 -2.07 -26.74
CA VAL A 5 32.94 -1.36 -26.48
C VAL A 5 31.75 -2.35 -26.48
N ARG A 6 31.73 -3.29 -27.41
CA ARG A 6 30.67 -4.30 -27.52
C ARG A 6 30.66 -5.27 -26.34
N ILE A 7 31.84 -5.68 -25.88
CA ILE A 7 31.98 -6.56 -24.70
C ILE A 7 31.54 -5.83 -23.43
N ARG A 8 31.92 -4.56 -23.24
CA ARG A 8 31.47 -3.77 -22.08
C ARG A 8 29.95 -3.56 -22.07
N CYS A 9 29.33 -3.22 -23.19
CA CYS A 9 27.87 -3.11 -23.28
C CYS A 9 27.18 -4.43 -22.95
N SER A 10 27.69 -5.56 -23.44
CA SER A 10 27.12 -6.89 -23.14
C SER A 10 27.22 -7.23 -21.65
N VAL A 11 28.35 -6.96 -21.01
CA VAL A 11 28.53 -7.17 -19.56
C VAL A 11 27.62 -6.26 -18.72
N TYR A 12 27.43 -5.01 -19.13
CA TYR A 12 26.48 -4.09 -18.46
C TYR A 12 25.05 -4.58 -18.56
N ILE A 13 24.59 -5.04 -19.72
CA ILE A 13 23.24 -5.57 -19.92
C ILE A 13 23.00 -6.83 -19.09
N VAL A 14 23.99 -7.73 -19.03
CA VAL A 14 23.92 -8.95 -18.23
C VAL A 14 23.87 -8.62 -16.73
N ASN A 15 24.67 -7.67 -16.25
CA ASN A 15 24.64 -7.23 -14.86
C ASN A 15 23.32 -6.54 -14.49
N LEU A 16 22.77 -5.72 -15.37
CA LEU A 16 21.44 -5.11 -15.18
C LEU A 16 20.36 -6.20 -15.07
N ASN A 17 20.34 -7.17 -15.96
CA ASN A 17 19.37 -8.28 -15.93
C ASN A 17 19.48 -9.10 -14.65
N LEU A 18 20.70 -9.41 -14.19
CA LEU A 18 20.95 -10.10 -12.92
C LEU A 18 20.44 -9.27 -11.72
N TYR A 19 20.68 -7.96 -11.74
CA TYR A 19 20.21 -7.04 -10.71
C TYR A 19 18.68 -7.01 -10.63
N TYR A 20 17.99 -6.85 -11.77
CA TYR A 20 16.52 -6.87 -11.84
C TYR A 20 15.96 -8.23 -11.40
N LYS A 21 16.55 -9.33 -11.82
CA LYS A 21 16.13 -10.68 -11.42
C LYS A 21 16.27 -10.91 -9.90
N ASN A 22 17.35 -10.42 -9.31
CA ASN A 22 17.57 -10.46 -7.87
C ASN A 22 16.59 -9.57 -7.10
N LEU A 23 16.30 -8.37 -7.59
CA LEU A 23 15.33 -7.47 -7.00
C LEU A 23 13.92 -8.07 -7.03
N LEU A 24 13.48 -8.58 -8.19
CA LEU A 24 12.20 -9.26 -8.34
C LEU A 24 12.07 -10.49 -7.43
N SER A 25 13.14 -11.27 -7.27
CA SER A 25 13.13 -12.43 -6.39
C SER A 25 13.00 -12.05 -4.91
N LYS A 26 13.61 -10.94 -4.49
CA LYS A 26 13.46 -10.38 -3.14
C LYS A 26 12.03 -9.90 -2.90
N VAL A 27 11.46 -9.13 -3.84
CA VAL A 27 10.08 -8.64 -3.77
C VAL A 27 9.10 -9.81 -3.70
N ASN A 28 9.25 -10.81 -4.55
CA ASN A 28 8.39 -12.00 -4.54
C ASN A 28 8.47 -12.79 -3.22
N ARG A 29 9.65 -12.85 -2.61
CA ARG A 29 9.84 -13.47 -1.28
C ARG A 29 9.07 -12.72 -0.19
N VAL A 30 9.17 -11.40 -0.17
CA VAL A 30 8.46 -10.55 0.79
C VAL A 30 6.94 -10.69 0.62
N ILE A 31 6.45 -10.61 -0.61
CA ILE A 31 5.02 -10.80 -0.91
C ILE A 31 4.56 -12.20 -0.48
N SER A 32 5.32 -13.24 -0.78
CA SER A 32 4.99 -14.62 -0.39
C SER A 32 4.98 -14.79 1.13
N TYR A 33 5.89 -14.15 1.84
CA TYR A 33 5.92 -14.16 3.30
C TYR A 33 4.64 -13.56 3.90
N TYR A 34 4.23 -12.36 3.46
CA TYR A 34 3.00 -11.74 3.96
C TYR A 34 1.74 -12.53 3.58
N LYS A 35 1.67 -13.07 2.36
CA LYS A 35 0.58 -13.96 1.93
C LYS A 35 0.44 -15.18 2.82
N LEU A 36 1.55 -15.86 3.12
CA LEU A 36 1.54 -17.05 3.97
C LEU A 36 1.21 -16.71 5.43
N ARG A 37 1.73 -15.60 5.95
CA ARG A 37 1.45 -15.14 7.30
C ARG A 37 -0.04 -14.82 7.47
N LEU A 38 -0.62 -14.09 6.52
CA LEU A 38 -2.04 -13.75 6.50
C LEU A 38 -2.93 -15.00 6.43
N ALA A 39 -2.57 -15.96 5.55
CA ALA A 39 -3.33 -17.20 5.35
C ALA A 39 -3.27 -18.17 6.53
N ARG A 40 -2.29 -18.01 7.44
CA ARG A 40 -2.12 -18.85 8.63
C ARG A 40 -2.81 -18.29 9.87
N LEU A 41 -3.37 -17.08 9.81
CA LEU A 41 -4.12 -16.52 10.93
C LEU A 41 -5.33 -17.41 11.26
N PRO A 42 -5.58 -17.68 12.58
CA PRO A 42 -6.62 -18.61 13.00
C PRO A 42 -8.05 -18.05 12.87
N ASP A 43 -8.17 -16.75 12.60
CA ASP A 43 -9.44 -16.04 12.57
C ASP A 43 -10.31 -16.37 11.34
N SER A 44 -11.55 -15.88 11.37
CA SER A 44 -12.50 -16.01 10.27
C SER A 44 -11.98 -15.30 8.99
N ASN A 45 -12.49 -15.73 7.83
CA ASN A 45 -12.12 -15.07 6.57
C ASN A 45 -12.50 -13.59 6.58
N TYR A 46 -13.66 -13.27 7.18
CA TYR A 46 -14.12 -11.91 7.36
C TYR A 46 -13.12 -11.08 8.18
N ALA A 47 -12.76 -11.54 9.37
CA ALA A 47 -11.89 -10.81 10.29
C ALA A 47 -10.51 -10.50 9.67
N ILE A 48 -9.93 -11.49 8.96
CA ILE A 48 -8.64 -11.31 8.30
C ILE A 48 -8.75 -10.31 7.13
N SER A 49 -9.78 -10.46 6.30
CA SER A 49 -9.93 -9.62 5.11
C SER A 49 -10.32 -8.19 5.44
N SER A 50 -11.24 -8.01 6.40
CA SER A 50 -11.65 -6.67 6.86
C SER A 50 -10.51 -5.96 7.60
N GLY A 51 -9.77 -6.67 8.44
CA GLY A 51 -8.59 -6.11 9.09
C GLY A 51 -7.56 -5.62 8.07
N PHE A 52 -7.16 -6.47 7.12
CA PHE A 52 -6.22 -6.07 6.07
C PHE A 52 -6.72 -4.89 5.24
N ALA A 53 -8.01 -4.88 4.90
CA ALA A 53 -8.62 -3.79 4.15
C ALA A 53 -8.57 -2.45 4.91
N CYS A 54 -8.73 -2.47 6.25
CA CYS A 54 -8.54 -1.28 7.09
C CYS A 54 -7.11 -0.75 7.01
N GLY A 55 -6.12 -1.61 7.11
CA GLY A 55 -4.72 -1.20 6.98
C GLY A 55 -4.42 -0.59 5.61
N ALA A 56 -4.90 -1.22 4.54
CA ALA A 56 -4.74 -0.71 3.18
C ALA A 56 -5.46 0.64 2.99
N MET A 57 -6.70 0.77 3.48
CA MET A 57 -7.49 1.99 3.41
C MET A 57 -6.79 3.18 4.07
N VAL A 58 -6.30 2.99 5.28
CA VAL A 58 -5.64 4.07 6.04
C VAL A 58 -4.33 4.51 5.40
N SER A 59 -3.68 3.66 4.61
CA SER A 59 -2.50 4.03 3.82
C SER A 59 -2.78 5.11 2.77
N PHE A 60 -4.05 5.33 2.42
CA PHE A 60 -4.49 6.41 1.51
C PHE A 60 -4.84 7.71 2.26
N THR A 61 -4.38 7.86 3.48
CA THR A 61 -4.48 9.12 4.23
C THR A 61 -3.10 9.80 4.32
N PRO A 62 -3.02 11.15 4.37
CA PRO A 62 -1.74 11.84 4.48
C PRO A 62 -1.16 11.82 5.92
N LEU A 63 -1.69 10.95 6.80
CA LEU A 63 -1.33 10.86 8.21
C LEU A 63 -0.14 9.90 8.41
N LEU A 64 1.06 10.33 7.98
CA LEU A 64 2.30 9.57 8.20
C LEU A 64 2.54 9.29 9.68
N GLY A 65 2.83 8.01 9.99
CA GLY A 65 3.05 7.55 11.36
C GLY A 65 1.77 7.18 12.10
N PHE A 66 0.73 7.98 12.03
CA PHE A 66 -0.57 7.70 12.67
C PHE A 66 -1.37 6.61 11.96
N HIS A 67 -1.04 6.27 10.72
CA HIS A 67 -1.76 5.23 9.97
C HIS A 67 -1.74 3.86 10.65
N PHE A 68 -0.70 3.52 11.42
CA PHE A 68 -0.68 2.27 12.20
C PHE A 68 -1.75 2.27 13.31
N VAL A 69 -1.84 3.38 14.04
CA VAL A 69 -2.84 3.53 15.12
C VAL A 69 -4.26 3.53 14.54
N LEU A 70 -4.48 4.28 13.46
CA LEU A 70 -5.78 4.32 12.78
C LEU A 70 -6.17 2.95 12.23
N ALA A 71 -5.23 2.20 11.65
CA ALA A 71 -5.49 0.85 11.16
C ALA A 71 -5.96 -0.09 12.28
N VAL A 72 -5.35 0.00 13.47
CA VAL A 72 -5.75 -0.78 14.65
C VAL A 72 -7.14 -0.35 15.11
N ILE A 73 -7.41 0.95 15.23
CA ILE A 73 -8.71 1.48 15.67
C ILE A 73 -9.83 1.02 14.72
N PHE A 74 -9.66 1.22 13.41
CA PHE A 74 -10.68 0.81 12.43
C PHE A 74 -10.87 -0.71 12.41
N ALA A 75 -9.79 -1.49 12.48
CA ALA A 75 -9.91 -2.94 12.54
C ALA A 75 -10.65 -3.39 13.81
N TYR A 76 -10.38 -2.77 14.96
CA TYR A 76 -11.07 -3.06 16.21
C TYR A 76 -12.58 -2.75 16.11
N LEU A 77 -12.94 -1.57 15.57
CA LEU A 77 -14.33 -1.15 15.44
C LEU A 77 -15.17 -2.11 14.59
N ILE A 78 -14.61 -2.66 13.51
CA ILE A 78 -15.33 -3.60 12.63
C ILE A 78 -15.10 -5.06 12.97
N ARG A 79 -14.49 -5.35 14.14
CA ARG A 79 -14.11 -6.70 14.59
C ARG A 79 -13.20 -7.43 13.58
N GLY A 80 -12.35 -6.69 12.91
CA GLY A 80 -11.30 -7.21 12.03
C GLY A 80 -10.08 -7.68 12.84
N ASN A 81 -9.24 -8.50 12.21
CA ASN A 81 -8.00 -8.95 12.83
C ASN A 81 -6.95 -7.84 12.79
N ILE A 82 -6.45 -7.44 13.98
CA ILE A 82 -5.47 -6.36 14.14
C ILE A 82 -4.13 -6.69 13.46
N ILE A 83 -3.68 -7.95 13.52
CA ILE A 83 -2.44 -8.37 12.86
C ILE A 83 -2.57 -8.25 11.35
N ALA A 84 -3.75 -8.62 10.82
CA ALA A 84 -4.03 -8.44 9.40
C ALA A 84 -4.05 -6.95 9.01
N ALA A 85 -4.58 -6.07 9.86
CA ALA A 85 -4.58 -4.63 9.65
C ALA A 85 -3.15 -4.06 9.57
N LEU A 86 -2.30 -4.43 10.52
CA LEU A 86 -0.89 -4.03 10.51
C LEU A 86 -0.15 -4.55 9.26
N ILE A 87 -0.46 -5.75 8.78
CA ILE A 87 0.08 -6.26 7.51
C ILE A 87 -0.47 -5.45 6.33
N GLY A 88 -1.74 -5.03 6.39
CA GLY A 88 -2.40 -4.21 5.37
C GLY A 88 -1.75 -2.84 5.18
N THR A 89 -1.18 -2.24 6.24
CA THR A 89 -0.47 -0.96 6.14
C THR A 89 0.79 -1.01 5.28
N VAL A 90 1.33 -2.20 5.01
CA VAL A 90 2.47 -2.39 4.08
C VAL A 90 2.15 -1.93 2.66
N VAL A 91 0.87 -1.81 2.29
CA VAL A 91 0.44 -1.19 1.03
C VAL A 91 0.95 0.25 0.93
N GLY A 92 0.90 0.99 2.04
CA GLY A 92 1.52 2.31 2.18
C GLY A 92 2.98 2.19 2.61
N ASN A 93 3.89 2.13 1.66
CA ASN A 93 5.32 2.13 1.89
C ASN A 93 5.98 3.35 1.20
N PRO A 94 7.22 3.70 1.54
CA PRO A 94 7.90 4.87 0.96
C PRO A 94 7.93 4.90 -0.58
N ILE A 95 7.85 3.74 -1.23
CA ILE A 95 7.84 3.65 -2.70
C ILE A 95 6.46 3.98 -3.26
N THR A 96 5.39 3.55 -2.57
CA THR A 96 4.00 3.75 -3.02
C THR A 96 3.43 5.11 -2.59
N PHE A 97 3.92 5.71 -1.52
CA PHE A 97 3.44 7.01 -1.03
C PHE A 97 3.41 8.12 -2.08
N PRO A 98 4.44 8.36 -2.89
CA PRO A 98 4.39 9.42 -3.89
C PRO A 98 3.21 9.24 -4.88
N PHE A 99 2.93 8.01 -5.28
CA PHE A 99 1.82 7.69 -6.18
C PHE A 99 0.46 7.82 -5.49
N ILE A 100 0.34 7.34 -4.26
CA ILE A 100 -0.88 7.44 -3.45
C ILE A 100 -1.20 8.91 -3.18
N TRP A 101 -0.22 9.69 -2.74
CA TRP A 101 -0.38 11.10 -2.43
C TRP A 101 -0.71 11.95 -3.64
N GLY A 102 -0.05 11.67 -4.78
CA GLY A 102 -0.41 12.32 -6.05
C GLY A 102 -1.85 12.03 -6.45
N LEU A 103 -2.32 10.80 -6.25
CA LEU A 103 -3.69 10.41 -6.56
C LEU A 103 -4.71 11.09 -5.64
N ILE A 104 -4.51 11.01 -4.31
CA ILE A 104 -5.45 11.63 -3.33
C ILE A 104 -5.44 13.14 -3.44
N TYR A 105 -4.28 13.77 -3.68
CA TYR A 105 -4.20 15.20 -3.93
C TYR A 105 -4.97 15.61 -5.19
N LYS A 106 -4.78 14.91 -6.30
CA LYS A 106 -5.48 15.20 -7.56
C LYS A 106 -6.99 15.14 -7.42
N ILE A 107 -7.51 14.13 -6.74
CA ILE A 107 -8.96 13.98 -6.51
C ILE A 107 -9.45 15.04 -5.51
N GLY A 108 -8.72 15.24 -4.43
CA GLY A 108 -9.08 16.22 -3.43
C GLY A 108 -9.05 17.66 -3.96
N SER A 109 -8.04 18.03 -4.72
CA SER A 109 -7.94 19.35 -5.34
C SER A 109 -9.07 19.61 -6.35
N TYR A 110 -9.51 18.57 -7.07
CA TYR A 110 -10.65 18.66 -7.97
C TYR A 110 -11.96 18.95 -7.21
N VAL A 111 -12.16 18.30 -6.07
CA VAL A 111 -13.38 18.44 -5.26
C VAL A 111 -13.38 19.75 -4.45
N THR A 112 -12.23 20.14 -3.89
CA THR A 112 -12.11 21.35 -3.05
C THR A 112 -11.90 22.62 -3.86
N ASN A 113 -11.59 22.51 -5.17
CA ASN A 113 -11.13 23.61 -6.04
C ASN A 113 -9.86 24.33 -5.54
N ILE A 114 -9.17 23.76 -4.54
CA ILE A 114 -7.91 24.29 -4.03
C ILE A 114 -6.78 23.76 -4.92
N LYS A 115 -6.03 24.67 -5.54
CA LYS A 115 -4.84 24.35 -6.35
C LYS A 115 -3.62 25.01 -5.70
N LEU A 116 -2.50 24.31 -5.78
CA LEU A 116 -1.24 24.85 -5.32
C LEU A 116 -0.90 26.13 -6.13
N GLU A 117 -0.77 27.25 -5.45
CA GLU A 117 -0.22 28.44 -6.09
C GLU A 117 1.26 28.25 -6.37
N LYS A 118 1.74 28.85 -7.48
CA LYS A 118 3.15 28.76 -7.84
C LYS A 118 4.00 29.38 -6.73
N ILE A 119 5.03 28.64 -6.30
CA ILE A 119 5.99 29.09 -5.29
C ILE A 119 6.59 30.43 -5.73
N THR A 120 6.21 31.50 -5.03
CA THR A 120 6.86 32.80 -5.15
C THR A 120 8.13 32.80 -4.30
N HIS A 121 9.17 33.54 -4.73
CA HIS A 121 10.52 33.45 -4.19
C HIS A 121 10.72 33.90 -2.72
N GLU A 122 9.71 34.37 -2.02
CA GLU A 122 9.82 34.80 -0.63
C GLU A 122 9.30 33.76 0.33
N ILE A 123 10.21 33.11 1.06
CA ILE A 123 9.87 32.10 2.08
C ILE A 123 9.55 32.82 3.40
N ASN A 124 8.26 33.05 3.66
CA ASN A 124 7.75 33.53 4.93
C ASN A 124 7.04 32.41 5.70
N PHE A 125 7.01 32.48 7.04
CA PHE A 125 6.36 31.48 7.90
C PHE A 125 4.87 31.30 7.54
N ASP A 126 4.15 32.40 7.29
CA ASP A 126 2.74 32.37 6.89
C ASP A 126 2.53 31.66 5.55
N MET A 127 3.49 31.78 4.63
CA MET A 127 3.48 31.07 3.35
C MET A 127 3.63 29.56 3.54
N ILE A 128 4.52 29.13 4.44
CA ILE A 128 4.71 27.71 4.76
C ILE A 128 3.41 27.10 5.34
N VAL A 129 2.76 27.83 6.25
CA VAL A 129 1.51 27.37 6.87
C VAL A 129 0.39 27.28 5.84
N ASN A 130 0.23 28.30 4.99
CA ASN A 130 -0.80 28.32 3.96
C ASN A 130 -0.56 27.24 2.88
N GLN A 131 0.66 27.05 2.42
CA GLN A 131 1.00 25.99 1.46
C GLN A 131 0.80 24.59 2.05
N THR A 132 1.09 24.41 3.34
CA THR A 132 0.82 23.14 4.02
C THR A 132 -0.69 22.87 4.04
N TYR A 133 -1.53 23.86 4.30
CA TYR A 133 -2.98 23.72 4.26
C TYR A 133 -3.49 23.39 2.85
N GLU A 134 -2.98 24.09 1.83
CA GLU A 134 -3.36 23.89 0.43
C GLU A 134 -3.00 22.51 -0.12
N ILE A 135 -2.01 21.84 0.46
CA ILE A 135 -1.65 20.47 0.12
C ILE A 135 -2.39 19.46 0.99
N PHE A 136 -2.37 19.69 2.31
CA PHE A 136 -2.85 18.69 3.27
C PHE A 136 -4.37 18.52 3.24
N PHE A 137 -5.11 19.64 3.17
CA PHE A 137 -6.58 19.60 3.17
C PHE A 137 -7.16 18.88 1.94
N PRO A 138 -6.76 19.17 0.69
CA PRO A 138 -7.19 18.39 -0.45
C PRO A 138 -6.80 16.90 -0.35
N MET A 139 -5.60 16.60 0.16
CA MET A 139 -5.18 15.22 0.36
C MET A 139 -6.06 14.47 1.36
N LEU A 140 -6.49 15.12 2.45
CA LEU A 140 -7.44 14.54 3.40
C LEU A 140 -8.78 14.26 2.73
N VAL A 141 -9.35 15.23 2.04
CA VAL A 141 -10.64 15.07 1.33
C VAL A 141 -10.55 13.95 0.29
N GLY A 142 -9.52 13.96 -0.54
CA GLY A 142 -9.29 12.91 -1.54
C GLY A 142 -9.09 11.53 -0.91
N GLY A 143 -8.36 11.46 0.21
CA GLY A 143 -8.17 10.23 0.98
C GLY A 143 -9.48 9.65 1.51
N VAL A 144 -10.33 10.50 2.10
CA VAL A 144 -11.65 10.09 2.62
C VAL A 144 -12.56 9.56 1.50
N ILE A 145 -12.51 10.17 0.31
CA ILE A 145 -13.30 9.74 -0.85
C ILE A 145 -12.81 8.38 -1.38
N ILE A 146 -11.50 8.17 -1.46
CA ILE A 146 -10.90 6.94 -1.99
C ILE A 146 -10.97 5.79 -0.97
N ALA A 147 -10.90 6.10 0.32
CA ALA A 147 -10.83 5.12 1.41
C ALA A 147 -11.87 3.98 1.30
N PRO A 148 -13.18 4.22 1.14
CA PRO A 148 -14.17 3.16 1.04
C PRO A 148 -14.01 2.30 -0.22
N ILE A 149 -13.55 2.89 -1.32
CA ILE A 149 -13.29 2.18 -2.58
C ILE A 149 -12.12 1.22 -2.39
N VAL A 150 -11.01 1.70 -1.81
CA VAL A 150 -9.83 0.88 -1.52
C VAL A 150 -10.17 -0.22 -0.53
N TRP A 151 -10.93 0.09 0.52
CA TRP A 151 -11.39 -0.90 1.50
C TRP A 151 -12.17 -2.01 0.82
N THR A 152 -13.17 -1.67 0.01
CA THR A 152 -14.04 -2.64 -0.67
C THR A 152 -13.25 -3.53 -1.62
N ILE A 153 -12.43 -2.95 -2.49
CA ILE A 153 -11.62 -3.71 -3.47
C ILE A 153 -10.67 -4.65 -2.73
N THR A 154 -9.96 -4.13 -1.74
CA THR A 154 -8.96 -4.90 -0.99
C THR A 154 -9.63 -6.01 -0.18
N TYR A 155 -10.79 -5.74 0.43
CA TYR A 155 -11.56 -6.74 1.16
C TYR A 155 -11.91 -7.95 0.27
N TYR A 156 -12.49 -7.73 -0.90
CA TYR A 156 -12.89 -8.82 -1.79
C TYR A 156 -11.69 -9.61 -2.33
N ILE A 157 -10.59 -8.94 -2.67
CA ILE A 157 -9.36 -9.59 -3.13
C ILE A 157 -8.81 -10.51 -2.04
N ILE A 158 -8.67 -9.99 -0.82
CA ILE A 158 -8.11 -10.76 0.29
C ILE A 158 -9.07 -11.87 0.75
N TYR A 159 -10.37 -11.59 0.80
CA TYR A 159 -11.37 -12.61 1.13
C TYR A 159 -11.31 -13.81 0.18
N SER A 160 -11.30 -13.57 -1.12
CA SER A 160 -11.19 -14.62 -2.14
C SER A 160 -9.90 -15.42 -2.02
N PHE A 161 -8.80 -14.72 -1.74
CA PHE A 161 -7.49 -15.36 -1.52
C PHE A 161 -7.51 -16.28 -0.29
N ILE A 162 -7.97 -15.78 0.87
CA ILE A 162 -8.00 -16.54 2.13
C ILE A 162 -8.95 -17.74 2.05
N ALA A 163 -10.15 -17.54 1.47
CA ALA A 163 -11.11 -18.60 1.28
C ALA A 163 -10.55 -19.75 0.42
N SER A 164 -9.92 -19.41 -0.69
CA SER A 164 -9.27 -20.38 -1.58
C SER A 164 -8.12 -21.12 -0.91
N PHE A 165 -7.30 -20.43 -0.13
CA PHE A 165 -6.19 -21.03 0.58
C PHE A 165 -6.66 -22.00 1.66
N LYS A 166 -7.64 -21.61 2.50
CA LYS A 166 -8.19 -22.47 3.55
C LYS A 166 -8.87 -23.71 2.95
N LYS A 167 -9.60 -23.56 1.84
CA LYS A 167 -10.22 -24.70 1.12
C LYS A 167 -9.19 -25.73 0.66
N ARG A 168 -8.07 -25.26 0.07
CA ARG A 168 -6.96 -26.14 -0.36
C ARG A 168 -6.31 -26.86 0.81
N ARG A 169 -6.08 -26.17 1.92
CA ARG A 169 -5.50 -26.75 3.15
C ARG A 169 -6.39 -27.85 3.73
N ASN A 170 -7.69 -27.60 3.84
CA ASN A 170 -8.65 -28.59 4.35
C ASN A 170 -8.76 -29.83 3.45
N LYS A 171 -8.71 -29.65 2.10
CA LYS A 171 -8.69 -30.76 1.16
C LYS A 171 -7.43 -31.62 1.29
N LYS A 172 -6.27 -31.00 1.56
CA LYS A 172 -5.01 -31.73 1.76
C LYS A 172 -5.05 -32.54 3.06
N ASN A 173 -5.54 -31.97 4.15
CA ASN A 173 -5.66 -32.66 5.43
C ASN A 173 -6.60 -33.89 5.36
N LYS A 174 -7.75 -33.76 4.66
CA LYS A 174 -8.68 -34.88 4.44
C LYS A 174 -8.13 -36.04 3.59
N ARG A 175 -7.04 -35.82 2.84
CA ARG A 175 -6.38 -36.88 2.06
C ARG A 175 -5.29 -37.61 2.82
N LEU A 176 -4.91 -37.10 3.99
CA LEU A 176 -3.86 -37.65 4.86
C LEU A 176 -4.43 -38.45 6.04
N LEU A 177 -5.75 -38.37 6.22
CA LEU A 177 -6.57 -39.19 7.15
C LEU A 177 -7.25 -40.31 6.37
#